data_55774ede5a63e6fb1aa95a08f9cbbb0d
#
_entry.id   55774ede5a63e6fb1aa95a08f9cbbb0d
#
_cell.length_a   1.000
_cell.length_b   1.000
_cell.length_c   1.000
_cell.angle_alpha   90.00
_cell.angle_beta   90.00
_cell.angle_gamma   90.00
#
_symmetry.space_group_name_H-M   'P 1'
#
loop_
_entity.id
_entity.type
_entity.pdbx_description
1 polymer ?
#
loop_
_entity_poly.entity_id
_entity_poly.type
_entity_poly.pdbx_seq_one_letter_code
_entity_poly.pdbx_strand_id
1 'polypeptide(L)'
;MRLQFQTKTMEFLKPAKTSRGEYIQKTSILLSLSDNLHTGIGEAAPLPDLSIDGTVDLAAVLSPLLDTELAESDLFDLLAHWEPGESEALPSLRFALHAAWKNLQFQQHNKPTSAKQTVHWANNDFTAGKRGLKINGLVWMNGVEAMYEEAISKFKAGFRCIKIKVGALDFDEECRLIERIRKHYTAFALELRLDANGGFQEDAALEQLKELKRFEIHSIEQPVSAGSPSLDQICRESPIDIALDESLIGIHPTKDGCYGQSGSSLLSWARPKYIILKPTLLGGTDIADAWIQVASKQNIGWWSTSALEGNVGLANIAQWVSQYQPSMPQGLGTGLLFKDNFQSYTRVVGDTLWFNHNAS
;
A
#
# COMPACT_ATOMS: atom_id res chain seq x y z
N MET A 1 -19.20 22.32 3.54
CA MET A 1 -19.05 21.19 2.55
C MET A 1 -20.07 20.10 2.91
N ARG A 2 -20.45 19.27 1.93
CA ARG A 2 -21.36 18.14 2.18
C ARG A 2 -20.66 16.83 1.90
N LEU A 3 -20.81 15.87 2.80
CA LEU A 3 -20.26 14.54 2.69
C LEU A 3 -21.35 13.57 2.23
N GLN A 4 -20.99 12.70 1.26
CA GLN A 4 -21.79 11.56 0.84
C GLN A 4 -20.89 10.34 0.69
N PHE A 5 -21.46 9.15 0.75
CA PHE A 5 -20.71 7.92 0.52
C PHE A 5 -21.56 6.85 -0.18
N GLN A 6 -20.84 5.93 -0.81
CA GLN A 6 -21.39 4.73 -1.45
C GLN A 6 -20.54 3.53 -1.05
N THR A 7 -21.17 2.46 -0.58
CA THR A 7 -20.50 1.19 -0.31
C THR A 7 -20.52 0.30 -1.55
N LYS A 8 -19.40 -0.34 -1.86
CA LYS A 8 -19.27 -1.29 -2.96
C LYS A 8 -18.45 -2.50 -2.53
N THR A 9 -19.03 -3.69 -2.69
CA THR A 9 -18.30 -4.96 -2.56
C THR A 9 -17.79 -5.38 -3.93
N MET A 10 -16.50 -5.63 -4.05
CA MET A 10 -15.80 -6.00 -5.27
C MET A 10 -15.27 -7.43 -5.14
N GLU A 11 -15.51 -8.27 -6.15
CA GLU A 11 -14.97 -9.63 -6.21
C GLU A 11 -13.61 -9.65 -6.88
N PHE A 12 -12.68 -10.43 -6.33
CA PHE A 12 -11.39 -10.67 -6.98
C PHE A 12 -11.55 -11.55 -8.24
N LEU A 13 -10.80 -11.26 -9.28
CA LEU A 13 -10.70 -12.12 -10.48
C LEU A 13 -10.11 -13.49 -10.15
N LYS A 14 -9.15 -13.52 -9.24
CA LYS A 14 -8.57 -14.73 -8.63
C LYS A 14 -8.42 -14.45 -7.15
N PRO A 15 -8.61 -15.45 -6.27
CA PRO A 15 -8.40 -15.23 -4.84
C PRO A 15 -7.02 -14.67 -4.54
N ALA A 16 -6.96 -13.60 -3.73
CA ALA A 16 -5.72 -12.99 -3.30
C ALA A 16 -5.22 -13.72 -2.04
N LYS A 17 -4.18 -14.56 -2.18
CA LYS A 17 -3.66 -15.42 -1.11
C LYS A 17 -2.39 -14.87 -0.50
N THR A 18 -2.36 -14.81 0.82
CA THR A 18 -1.20 -14.41 1.63
C THR A 18 -0.92 -15.49 2.69
N SER A 19 0.14 -15.37 3.47
CA SER A 19 0.40 -16.24 4.64
C SER A 19 -0.70 -16.14 5.71
N ARG A 20 -1.50 -15.04 5.74
CA ARG A 20 -2.61 -14.84 6.69
C ARG A 20 -3.94 -15.43 6.26
N GLY A 21 -4.16 -15.62 4.96
CA GLY A 21 -5.44 -16.12 4.45
C GLY A 21 -5.72 -15.75 3.00
N GLU A 22 -6.97 -15.86 2.62
CA GLU A 22 -7.45 -15.71 1.24
C GLU A 22 -8.60 -14.68 1.18
N TYR A 23 -8.49 -13.72 0.28
CA TYR A 23 -9.56 -12.78 -0.01
C TYR A 23 -10.22 -13.14 -1.34
N ILE A 24 -11.54 -13.36 -1.32
CA ILE A 24 -12.38 -13.61 -2.51
C ILE A 24 -13.16 -12.36 -2.91
N GLN A 25 -13.41 -11.48 -1.97
CA GLN A 25 -14.09 -10.20 -2.15
C GLN A 25 -13.56 -9.17 -1.16
N LYS A 26 -13.81 -7.89 -1.43
CA LYS A 26 -13.47 -6.77 -0.56
C LYS A 26 -14.54 -5.70 -0.65
N THR A 27 -14.90 -5.11 0.49
CA THR A 27 -15.82 -3.97 0.55
C THR A 27 -15.02 -2.69 0.68
N SER A 28 -15.35 -1.70 -0.16
CA SER A 28 -14.81 -0.33 -0.09
C SER A 28 -15.95 0.68 0.03
N ILE A 29 -15.65 1.81 0.65
CA ILE A 29 -16.52 2.98 0.68
C ILE A 29 -15.91 4.06 -0.22
N LEU A 30 -16.66 4.46 -1.25
CA LEU A 30 -16.36 5.65 -2.02
C LEU A 30 -16.97 6.84 -1.30
N LEU A 31 -16.13 7.73 -0.80
CA LEU A 31 -16.51 8.96 -0.12
C LEU A 31 -16.41 10.14 -1.08
N SER A 32 -17.41 10.99 -1.08
CA SER A 32 -17.39 12.26 -1.80
C SER A 32 -17.60 13.44 -0.86
N LEU A 33 -16.78 14.48 -1.07
CA LEU A 33 -16.85 15.74 -0.36
C LEU A 33 -17.11 16.83 -1.37
N SER A 34 -18.23 17.55 -1.25
CA SER A 34 -18.64 18.54 -2.24
C SER A 34 -18.90 19.91 -1.64
N ASP A 35 -18.58 20.97 -2.41
CA ASP A 35 -19.15 22.30 -2.26
C ASP A 35 -20.29 22.48 -3.31
N ASN A 36 -20.68 23.71 -3.58
CA ASN A 36 -21.76 23.97 -4.54
C ASN A 36 -21.33 23.76 -6.02
N LEU A 37 -20.04 23.64 -6.31
CA LEU A 37 -19.47 23.65 -7.67
C LEU A 37 -18.56 22.45 -7.95
N HIS A 38 -17.90 21.91 -6.95
CA HIS A 38 -16.85 20.91 -7.10
C HIS A 38 -17.10 19.70 -6.19
N THR A 39 -16.58 18.54 -6.57
CA THR A 39 -16.66 17.31 -5.78
C THR A 39 -15.31 16.59 -5.79
N GLY A 40 -14.74 16.43 -4.60
CA GLY A 40 -13.57 15.58 -4.39
C GLY A 40 -13.99 14.19 -3.96
N ILE A 41 -13.23 13.16 -4.38
CA ILE A 41 -13.50 11.76 -4.06
C ILE A 41 -12.30 11.05 -3.45
N GLY A 42 -12.59 10.15 -2.51
CA GLY A 42 -11.62 9.27 -1.88
C GLY A 42 -12.22 7.88 -1.64
N GLU A 43 -11.36 6.90 -1.40
CA GLU A 43 -11.78 5.52 -1.17
C GLU A 43 -11.24 5.01 0.16
N ALA A 44 -12.13 4.60 1.08
CA ALA A 44 -11.79 3.82 2.24
C ALA A 44 -11.88 2.34 1.89
N ALA A 45 -10.78 1.62 2.05
CA ALA A 45 -10.65 0.25 1.57
C ALA A 45 -9.97 -0.64 2.64
N PRO A 46 -10.55 -0.78 3.85
CA PRO A 46 -9.95 -1.57 4.92
C PRO A 46 -9.86 -3.05 4.55
N LEU A 47 -8.86 -3.74 5.11
CA LEU A 47 -8.73 -5.19 5.08
C LEU A 47 -9.14 -5.75 6.43
N PRO A 48 -10.11 -6.69 6.52
CA PRO A 48 -10.71 -7.14 7.77
C PRO A 48 -9.74 -7.69 8.81
N ASP A 49 -8.65 -8.33 8.36
CA ASP A 49 -7.64 -9.00 9.20
C ASP A 49 -6.34 -8.19 9.37
N LEU A 50 -6.25 -7.00 8.77
CA LEU A 50 -5.03 -6.21 8.77
C LEU A 50 -5.24 -4.75 9.18
N SER A 51 -6.29 -4.08 8.65
CA SER A 51 -6.58 -2.70 8.98
C SER A 51 -7.08 -2.58 10.42
N ILE A 52 -6.67 -1.55 11.15
CA ILE A 52 -7.20 -1.26 12.49
C ILE A 52 -8.72 -1.11 12.45
N ASP A 53 -9.21 -0.42 11.43
CA ASP A 53 -10.63 -0.20 11.16
C ASP A 53 -11.26 -1.32 10.29
N GLY A 54 -10.59 -2.47 10.14
CA GLY A 54 -11.02 -3.54 9.26
C GLY A 54 -12.34 -4.22 9.64
N THR A 55 -12.69 -4.19 10.93
CA THR A 55 -13.93 -4.78 11.46
C THR A 55 -14.96 -3.72 11.87
N VAL A 56 -14.65 -2.43 11.67
CA VAL A 56 -15.55 -1.31 12.02
C VAL A 56 -16.60 -1.13 10.93
N ASP A 57 -17.85 -0.91 11.32
CA ASP A 57 -18.89 -0.47 10.39
C ASP A 57 -18.67 1.01 10.03
N LEU A 58 -17.82 1.26 9.05
CA LEU A 58 -17.50 2.62 8.60
C LEU A 58 -18.71 3.36 8.03
N ALA A 59 -19.72 2.65 7.52
CA ALA A 59 -20.95 3.27 7.05
C ALA A 59 -21.77 3.82 8.24
N ALA A 60 -21.82 3.09 9.34
CA ALA A 60 -22.45 3.58 10.59
C ALA A 60 -21.70 4.80 11.15
N VAL A 61 -20.36 4.83 11.08
CA VAL A 61 -19.57 6.00 11.51
C VAL A 61 -19.86 7.23 10.65
N LEU A 62 -20.04 7.06 9.34
CA LEU A 62 -20.30 8.16 8.41
C LEU A 62 -21.75 8.64 8.41
N SER A 63 -22.71 7.78 8.78
CA SER A 63 -24.15 8.09 8.69
C SER A 63 -24.56 9.37 9.42
N PRO A 64 -24.06 9.70 10.62
CA PRO A 64 -24.39 10.96 11.30
C PRO A 64 -23.88 12.22 10.60
N LEU A 65 -22.89 12.07 9.71
CA LEU A 65 -22.29 13.17 8.95
C LEU A 65 -23.01 13.45 7.61
N LEU A 66 -23.92 12.54 7.20
CA LEU A 66 -24.74 12.75 6.01
C LEU A 66 -25.68 13.94 6.21
N ASP A 67 -25.90 14.69 5.13
CA ASP A 67 -26.80 15.84 5.09
C ASP A 67 -26.44 16.98 6.07
N THR A 68 -25.31 16.87 6.79
CA THR A 68 -24.76 17.96 7.58
C THR A 68 -23.88 18.87 6.73
N GLU A 69 -23.88 20.16 7.05
CA GLU A 69 -22.93 21.09 6.44
C GLU A 69 -21.66 21.14 7.30
N LEU A 70 -20.56 20.57 6.77
CA LEU A 70 -19.27 20.55 7.43
C LEU A 70 -18.49 21.83 7.13
N ALA A 71 -18.00 22.50 8.16
CA ALA A 71 -16.96 23.52 8.02
C ALA A 71 -15.59 22.85 7.78
N GLU A 72 -14.61 23.62 7.36
CA GLU A 72 -13.24 23.11 7.19
C GLU A 72 -12.62 22.68 8.54
N SER A 73 -12.97 23.40 9.64
CA SER A 73 -12.57 23.01 11.00
C SER A 73 -13.06 21.62 11.37
N ASP A 74 -14.33 21.31 11.07
CA ASP A 74 -14.92 20.01 11.41
C ASP A 74 -14.20 18.87 10.68
N LEU A 75 -13.76 19.13 9.41
CA LEU A 75 -12.98 18.20 8.65
C LEU A 75 -11.61 17.92 9.30
N PHE A 76 -10.91 18.97 9.75
CA PHE A 76 -9.62 18.81 10.42
C PHE A 76 -9.76 18.10 11.77
N ASP A 77 -10.83 18.36 12.51
CA ASP A 77 -11.13 17.65 13.76
C ASP A 77 -11.33 16.15 13.52
N LEU A 78 -12.07 15.78 12.46
CA LEU A 78 -12.24 14.38 12.07
C LEU A 78 -10.90 13.74 11.65
N LEU A 79 -10.10 14.45 10.85
CA LEU A 79 -8.80 13.93 10.41
C LEU A 79 -7.84 13.74 11.59
N ALA A 80 -7.86 14.62 12.60
CA ALA A 80 -7.07 14.49 13.81
C ALA A 80 -7.56 13.34 14.69
N HIS A 81 -8.88 13.21 14.86
CA HIS A 81 -9.51 12.17 15.69
C HIS A 81 -9.25 10.75 15.14
N TRP A 82 -9.16 10.58 13.83
CA TRP A 82 -8.92 9.29 13.17
C TRP A 82 -7.45 9.00 12.88
N GLU A 83 -6.50 9.77 13.43
CA GLU A 83 -5.07 9.54 13.25
C GLU A 83 -4.60 8.18 13.82
N PRO A 84 -3.58 7.55 13.22
CA PRO A 84 -2.95 6.37 13.82
C PRO A 84 -2.36 6.71 15.19
N GLY A 85 -2.48 5.78 16.13
CA GLY A 85 -2.05 5.98 17.52
C GLY A 85 -3.13 6.56 18.43
N GLU A 86 -4.24 7.07 17.92
CA GLU A 86 -5.41 7.44 18.71
C GLU A 86 -6.26 6.21 19.07
N SER A 87 -7.04 6.30 20.14
CA SER A 87 -7.90 5.19 20.61
C SER A 87 -9.03 4.84 19.64
N GLU A 88 -9.45 5.80 18.83
CA GLU A 88 -10.52 5.68 17.84
C GLU A 88 -9.97 5.85 16.41
N ALA A 89 -8.75 5.41 16.17
CA ALA A 89 -8.10 5.52 14.87
C ALA A 89 -8.89 4.77 13.77
N LEU A 90 -9.20 5.47 12.69
CA LEU A 90 -9.87 4.94 11.50
C LEU A 90 -9.03 5.25 10.24
N PRO A 91 -7.88 4.58 10.06
CA PRO A 91 -6.90 4.96 9.06
C PRO A 91 -7.41 4.90 7.63
N SER A 92 -8.20 3.90 7.25
CA SER A 92 -8.74 3.83 5.89
C SER A 92 -9.75 4.94 5.61
N LEU A 93 -10.58 5.27 6.59
CA LEU A 93 -11.56 6.34 6.48
C LEU A 93 -10.88 7.72 6.45
N ARG A 94 -9.87 7.91 7.30
CA ARG A 94 -9.03 9.12 7.30
C ARG A 94 -8.35 9.34 5.93
N PHE A 95 -7.75 8.27 5.37
CA PHE A 95 -7.17 8.33 4.02
C PHE A 95 -8.19 8.77 2.98
N ALA A 96 -9.41 8.20 3.00
CA ALA A 96 -10.46 8.55 2.05
C ALA A 96 -10.88 10.02 2.18
N LEU A 97 -11.11 10.50 3.41
CA LEU A 97 -11.52 11.86 3.69
C LEU A 97 -10.43 12.86 3.27
N HIS A 98 -9.18 12.60 3.62
CA HIS A 98 -8.04 13.43 3.24
C HIS A 98 -7.85 13.49 1.71
N ALA A 99 -8.00 12.35 1.01
CA ALA A 99 -7.92 12.29 -0.44
C ALA A 99 -9.06 13.08 -1.12
N ALA A 100 -10.28 12.94 -0.63
CA ALA A 100 -11.43 13.69 -1.12
C ALA A 100 -11.25 15.19 -0.93
N TRP A 101 -10.75 15.62 0.23
CA TRP A 101 -10.47 17.02 0.53
C TRP A 101 -9.37 17.60 -0.38
N LYS A 102 -8.23 16.91 -0.54
CA LYS A 102 -7.16 17.34 -1.47
C LYS A 102 -7.67 17.48 -2.90
N ASN A 103 -8.51 16.54 -3.34
CA ASN A 103 -9.09 16.58 -4.67
C ASN A 103 -10.07 17.76 -4.83
N LEU A 104 -10.92 18.03 -3.82
CA LEU A 104 -11.82 19.18 -3.81
C LEU A 104 -11.05 20.51 -3.87
N GLN A 105 -10.03 20.69 -3.02
CA GLN A 105 -9.18 21.88 -3.02
C GLN A 105 -8.49 22.09 -4.36
N PHE A 106 -7.97 21.01 -4.96
CA PHE A 106 -7.34 21.11 -6.27
C PHE A 106 -8.30 21.63 -7.34
N GLN A 107 -9.56 21.17 -7.36
CA GLN A 107 -10.58 21.64 -8.28
C GLN A 107 -10.95 23.13 -8.06
N GLN A 108 -11.09 23.55 -6.80
CA GLN A 108 -11.35 24.95 -6.45
C GLN A 108 -10.27 25.92 -7.00
N HIS A 109 -9.00 25.50 -6.94
CA HIS A 109 -7.87 26.34 -7.37
C HIS A 109 -7.60 26.28 -8.89
N ASN A 110 -7.88 25.17 -9.57
CA ASN A 110 -7.42 24.94 -10.94
C ASN A 110 -8.51 25.04 -12.00
N LYS A 111 -9.75 25.34 -11.66
CA LYS A 111 -10.90 25.45 -12.59
C LYS A 111 -10.90 24.32 -13.61
N PRO A 112 -11.41 23.12 -13.27
CA PRO A 112 -11.33 21.97 -14.15
C PRO A 112 -12.04 22.25 -15.48
N THR A 113 -11.46 21.79 -16.58
CA THR A 113 -11.97 21.96 -17.94
C THR A 113 -13.19 21.10 -18.24
N SER A 114 -13.60 20.22 -17.33
CA SER A 114 -14.80 19.39 -17.44
C SER A 114 -15.48 19.19 -16.10
N ALA A 115 -16.81 19.14 -16.09
CA ALA A 115 -17.65 18.83 -14.92
C ALA A 115 -17.58 17.34 -14.46
N LYS A 116 -16.71 16.52 -15.05
CA LYS A 116 -16.56 15.11 -14.66
C LYS A 116 -15.84 15.02 -13.31
N GLN A 117 -16.38 14.22 -12.40
CA GLN A 117 -15.68 13.81 -11.19
C GLN A 117 -14.34 13.20 -11.55
N THR A 118 -13.27 13.75 -11.02
CA THR A 118 -11.91 13.24 -11.25
C THR A 118 -11.20 13.06 -9.92
N VAL A 119 -10.31 12.07 -9.82
CA VAL A 119 -9.40 11.92 -8.67
C VAL A 119 -8.17 12.82 -8.78
N HIS A 120 -8.14 13.73 -9.75
CA HIS A 120 -6.97 14.54 -10.07
C HIS A 120 -6.73 15.61 -9.01
N TRP A 121 -5.60 15.58 -8.31
CA TRP A 121 -5.23 16.54 -7.28
C TRP A 121 -3.75 16.99 -7.35
N ALA A 122 -2.99 16.52 -8.31
CA ALA A 122 -1.58 16.92 -8.49
C ALA A 122 -1.30 17.32 -9.94
N ASN A 123 -0.51 18.36 -10.13
CA ASN A 123 0.01 18.79 -11.44
C ASN A 123 1.48 18.39 -11.55
N ASN A 124 1.76 17.27 -12.20
CA ASN A 124 3.12 16.81 -12.45
C ASN A 124 3.19 15.95 -13.74
N ASP A 125 4.37 15.47 -14.09
CA ASP A 125 4.56 14.68 -15.31
C ASP A 125 3.79 13.36 -15.32
N PHE A 126 3.49 12.76 -14.16
CA PHE A 126 2.66 11.57 -14.07
C PHE A 126 1.22 11.87 -14.44
N THR A 127 0.61 12.87 -13.78
CA THR A 127 -0.76 13.28 -14.06
C THR A 127 -0.92 13.94 -15.42
N ALA A 128 0.16 14.47 -16.00
CA ALA A 128 0.19 14.93 -17.38
C ALA A 128 0.37 13.79 -18.41
N GLY A 129 0.52 12.53 -17.97
CA GLY A 129 0.75 11.37 -18.84
C GLY A 129 2.13 11.36 -19.53
N LYS A 130 3.07 12.19 -19.09
CA LYS A 130 4.42 12.31 -19.66
C LYS A 130 5.41 11.32 -19.06
N ARG A 131 5.19 10.92 -17.80
CA ARG A 131 6.05 9.98 -17.06
C ARG A 131 5.20 9.00 -16.27
N GLY A 132 5.45 7.70 -16.44
CA GLY A 132 4.83 6.65 -15.62
C GLY A 132 5.65 6.33 -14.37
N LEU A 133 5.06 5.59 -13.45
CA LEU A 133 5.71 5.04 -12.26
C LEU A 133 6.14 3.60 -12.55
N LYS A 134 7.40 3.27 -12.27
CA LYS A 134 7.83 1.87 -12.30
C LYS A 134 7.17 1.09 -11.18
N ILE A 135 6.66 -0.11 -11.51
CA ILE A 135 5.98 -1.00 -10.56
C ILE A 135 6.57 -2.40 -10.60
N ASN A 136 6.52 -3.09 -9.48
CA ASN A 136 6.85 -4.51 -9.43
C ASN A 136 5.67 -5.38 -9.86
N GLY A 137 5.97 -6.53 -10.42
CA GLY A 137 5.03 -7.64 -10.54
C GLY A 137 4.79 -8.26 -9.17
N LEU A 138 3.60 -8.82 -8.94
CA LEU A 138 3.26 -9.55 -7.72
C LEU A 138 2.92 -10.99 -8.07
N VAL A 139 3.52 -11.94 -7.36
CA VAL A 139 3.20 -13.36 -7.40
C VAL A 139 2.55 -13.74 -6.07
N TRP A 140 1.27 -14.12 -6.16
CA TRP A 140 0.48 -14.52 -5.00
C TRP A 140 0.84 -15.91 -4.50
N MET A 141 0.59 -16.18 -3.21
CA MET A 141 0.74 -17.51 -2.64
C MET A 141 -0.12 -18.52 -3.39
N ASN A 142 0.52 -19.60 -3.85
CA ASN A 142 -0.12 -20.71 -4.55
C ASN A 142 0.82 -21.94 -4.53
N GLY A 143 0.47 -23.02 -5.21
CA GLY A 143 1.40 -24.13 -5.43
C GLY A 143 2.62 -23.68 -6.24
N VAL A 144 3.78 -24.29 -5.96
CA VAL A 144 5.11 -23.91 -6.51
C VAL A 144 5.08 -23.74 -8.04
N GLU A 145 4.44 -24.65 -8.78
CA GLU A 145 4.39 -24.58 -10.24
C GLU A 145 3.61 -23.35 -10.74
N ALA A 146 2.45 -23.07 -10.13
CA ALA A 146 1.64 -21.91 -10.49
C ALA A 146 2.36 -20.60 -10.18
N MET A 147 3.07 -20.51 -9.05
CA MET A 147 3.89 -19.35 -8.69
C MET A 147 5.07 -19.14 -9.66
N TYR A 148 5.70 -20.25 -10.07
CA TYR A 148 6.77 -20.18 -11.07
C TYR A 148 6.26 -19.67 -12.41
N GLU A 149 5.17 -20.25 -12.93
CA GLU A 149 4.55 -19.82 -14.18
C GLU A 149 4.12 -18.33 -14.13
N GLU A 150 3.56 -17.89 -13.01
CA GLU A 150 3.18 -16.50 -12.80
C GLU A 150 4.40 -15.58 -12.83
N ALA A 151 5.51 -15.93 -12.16
CA ALA A 151 6.74 -15.16 -12.18
C ALA A 151 7.31 -15.03 -13.60
N ILE A 152 7.35 -16.13 -14.36
CA ILE A 152 7.79 -16.15 -15.76
C ILE A 152 6.88 -15.29 -16.65
N SER A 153 5.57 -15.39 -16.44
CA SER A 153 4.58 -14.55 -17.15
C SER A 153 4.79 -13.07 -16.90
N LYS A 154 5.04 -12.66 -15.65
CA LYS A 154 5.34 -11.26 -15.29
C LYS A 154 6.63 -10.78 -15.96
N PHE A 155 7.71 -11.58 -15.96
CA PHE A 155 8.94 -11.22 -16.66
C PHE A 155 8.71 -11.04 -18.17
N LYS A 156 7.97 -11.96 -18.81
CA LYS A 156 7.60 -11.85 -20.24
C LYS A 156 6.74 -10.63 -20.53
N ALA A 157 5.90 -10.22 -19.59
CA ALA A 157 5.09 -8.99 -19.68
C ALA A 157 5.93 -7.70 -19.48
N GLY A 158 7.24 -7.81 -19.23
CA GLY A 158 8.17 -6.67 -19.15
C GLY A 158 8.58 -6.27 -17.74
N PHE A 159 8.08 -6.93 -16.70
CA PHE A 159 8.51 -6.63 -15.33
C PHE A 159 9.97 -7.01 -15.10
N ARG A 160 10.72 -6.13 -14.44
CA ARG A 160 12.13 -6.36 -14.06
C ARG A 160 12.33 -6.39 -12.54
N CYS A 161 11.27 -6.16 -11.78
CA CYS A 161 11.18 -6.39 -10.35
C CYS A 161 9.92 -7.22 -10.08
N ILE A 162 10.05 -8.33 -9.36
CA ILE A 162 8.94 -9.21 -8.99
C ILE A 162 8.98 -9.44 -7.48
N LYS A 163 7.83 -9.20 -6.82
CA LYS A 163 7.62 -9.54 -5.41
C LYS A 163 6.91 -10.89 -5.32
N ILE A 164 7.47 -11.82 -4.56
CA ILE A 164 6.96 -13.18 -4.37
C ILE A 164 6.51 -13.32 -2.92
N LYS A 165 5.27 -13.76 -2.70
CA LYS A 165 4.78 -14.11 -1.37
C LYS A 165 5.44 -15.40 -0.91
N VAL A 166 5.92 -15.43 0.35
CA VAL A 166 6.57 -16.58 1.00
C VAL A 166 6.06 -16.75 2.42
N GLY A 167 6.52 -17.80 3.13
CA GLY A 167 6.21 -18.02 4.54
C GLY A 167 4.93 -18.81 4.80
N ALA A 168 4.33 -19.47 3.78
CA ALA A 168 3.17 -20.34 3.95
C ALA A 168 3.33 -21.72 3.30
N LEU A 169 4.30 -21.92 2.42
CA LEU A 169 4.67 -23.21 1.92
C LEU A 169 5.79 -23.83 2.79
N ASP A 170 6.13 -25.08 2.53
CA ASP A 170 7.36 -25.65 3.04
C ASP A 170 8.56 -24.83 2.57
N PHE A 171 9.46 -24.49 3.46
CA PHE A 171 10.59 -23.60 3.17
C PHE A 171 11.51 -24.12 2.06
N ASP A 172 11.72 -25.46 1.98
CA ASP A 172 12.51 -26.05 0.91
C ASP A 172 11.79 -25.95 -0.44
N GLU A 173 10.47 -25.94 -0.46
CA GLU A 173 9.67 -25.72 -1.66
C GLU A 173 9.79 -24.25 -2.13
N GLU A 174 9.75 -23.29 -1.21
CA GLU A 174 9.98 -21.88 -1.52
C GLU A 174 11.40 -21.65 -2.06
N CYS A 175 12.41 -22.28 -1.46
CA CYS A 175 13.79 -22.24 -1.97
C CYS A 175 13.90 -22.85 -3.36
N ARG A 176 13.26 -23.99 -3.65
CA ARG A 176 13.24 -24.61 -4.99
C ARG A 176 12.58 -23.70 -6.04
N LEU A 177 11.48 -23.02 -5.68
CA LEU A 177 10.83 -22.05 -6.56
C LEU A 177 11.80 -20.91 -6.93
N ILE A 178 12.43 -20.29 -5.93
CA ILE A 178 13.34 -19.17 -6.14
C ILE A 178 14.57 -19.60 -6.95
N GLU A 179 15.14 -20.78 -6.64
CA GLU A 179 16.25 -21.37 -7.40
C GLU A 179 15.90 -21.58 -8.87
N ARG A 180 14.70 -22.09 -9.16
CA ARG A 180 14.24 -22.28 -10.56
C ARG A 180 14.16 -20.94 -11.29
N ILE A 181 13.65 -19.90 -10.64
CA ILE A 181 13.58 -18.56 -11.23
C ILE A 181 15.01 -18.05 -11.50
N ARG A 182 15.93 -18.19 -10.55
CA ARG A 182 17.33 -17.74 -10.67
C ARG A 182 18.14 -18.52 -11.73
N LYS A 183 17.83 -19.78 -12.00
CA LYS A 183 18.41 -20.55 -13.12
C LYS A 183 18.08 -19.93 -14.47
N HIS A 184 16.97 -19.21 -14.61
CA HIS A 184 16.59 -18.55 -15.86
C HIS A 184 16.95 -17.07 -15.88
N TYR A 185 16.93 -16.40 -14.74
CA TYR A 185 17.11 -14.94 -14.65
C TYR A 185 18.08 -14.59 -13.51
N THR A 186 19.23 -14.05 -13.88
CA THR A 186 20.20 -13.53 -12.91
C THR A 186 19.62 -12.34 -12.12
N ALA A 187 20.22 -11.99 -10.99
CA ALA A 187 19.80 -10.82 -10.20
C ALA A 187 19.92 -9.50 -10.98
N PHE A 188 20.85 -9.43 -11.95
CA PHE A 188 20.97 -8.27 -12.84
C PHE A 188 19.77 -8.13 -13.80
N ALA A 189 19.22 -9.26 -14.28
CA ALA A 189 18.10 -9.25 -15.23
C ALA A 189 16.75 -9.11 -14.53
N LEU A 190 16.62 -9.61 -13.29
CA LEU A 190 15.38 -9.65 -12.52
C LEU A 190 15.65 -9.43 -11.03
N GLU A 191 15.23 -8.28 -10.51
CA GLU A 191 15.15 -8.03 -9.07
C GLU A 191 14.05 -8.90 -8.45
N LEU A 192 14.39 -9.69 -7.43
CA LEU A 192 13.42 -10.42 -6.61
C LEU A 192 13.30 -9.78 -5.24
N ARG A 193 12.08 -9.47 -4.85
CA ARG A 193 11.67 -9.12 -3.48
C ARG A 193 10.82 -10.25 -2.92
N LEU A 194 11.00 -10.57 -1.67
CA LEU A 194 10.15 -11.52 -0.97
C LEU A 194 9.23 -10.77 0.00
N ASP A 195 8.08 -11.37 0.30
CA ASP A 195 7.14 -10.81 1.26
C ASP A 195 6.54 -11.97 2.07
N ALA A 196 6.97 -12.06 3.33
CA ALA A 196 6.59 -13.12 4.24
C ALA A 196 5.33 -12.82 5.05
N ASN A 197 4.88 -11.56 5.10
CA ASN A 197 3.73 -11.11 5.91
C ASN A 197 3.76 -11.65 7.36
N GLY A 198 4.94 -11.69 7.98
CA GLY A 198 5.15 -12.21 9.33
C GLY A 198 5.13 -13.73 9.44
N GLY A 199 5.26 -14.47 8.32
CA GLY A 199 5.05 -15.93 8.28
C GLY A 199 6.20 -16.78 8.81
N PHE A 200 7.43 -16.21 8.96
CA PHE A 200 8.55 -16.98 9.51
C PHE A 200 8.45 -17.10 11.03
N GLN A 201 8.82 -18.27 11.54
CA GLN A 201 8.95 -18.47 12.98
C GLN A 201 10.20 -17.76 13.50
N GLU A 202 10.09 -17.10 14.65
CA GLU A 202 11.17 -16.26 15.21
C GLU A 202 12.48 -16.99 15.39
N ASP A 203 12.44 -18.24 15.86
CA ASP A 203 13.62 -19.08 16.11
C ASP A 203 14.28 -19.60 14.84
N ALA A 204 13.54 -19.70 13.73
CA ALA A 204 14.03 -20.18 12.44
C ALA A 204 14.39 -19.02 11.47
N ALA A 205 13.84 -17.82 11.67
CA ALA A 205 13.90 -16.73 10.69
C ALA A 205 15.32 -16.38 10.24
N LEU A 206 16.29 -16.25 11.15
CA LEU A 206 17.67 -15.91 10.78
C LEU A 206 18.34 -17.00 9.94
N GLU A 207 18.12 -18.28 10.25
CA GLU A 207 18.67 -19.38 9.46
C GLU A 207 18.04 -19.44 8.07
N GLN A 208 16.71 -19.23 7.96
CA GLN A 208 16.02 -19.12 6.68
C GLN A 208 16.54 -17.95 5.84
N LEU A 209 16.80 -16.79 6.45
CA LEU A 209 17.37 -15.63 5.77
C LEU A 209 18.80 -15.89 5.29
N LYS A 210 19.63 -16.62 6.06
CA LYS A 210 20.97 -17.04 5.62
C LYS A 210 20.92 -17.96 4.41
N GLU A 211 19.98 -18.92 4.40
CA GLU A 211 19.79 -19.82 3.27
C GLU A 211 19.31 -19.06 2.02
N LEU A 212 18.35 -18.14 2.16
CA LEU A 212 17.83 -17.32 1.07
C LEU A 212 18.88 -16.38 0.46
N LYS A 213 19.97 -16.02 1.17
CA LYS A 213 21.04 -15.14 0.68
C LYS A 213 21.66 -15.62 -0.63
N ARG A 214 21.80 -16.93 -0.81
CA ARG A 214 22.40 -17.52 -2.03
C ARG A 214 21.65 -17.18 -3.31
N PHE A 215 20.40 -16.76 -3.21
CA PHE A 215 19.55 -16.40 -4.36
C PHE A 215 19.61 -14.92 -4.73
N GLU A 216 20.50 -14.13 -4.14
CA GLU A 216 20.67 -12.71 -4.43
C GLU A 216 19.35 -11.94 -4.38
N ILE A 217 18.60 -12.13 -3.28
CA ILE A 217 17.33 -11.44 -3.00
C ILE A 217 17.62 -9.98 -2.65
N HIS A 218 16.88 -9.04 -3.26
CA HIS A 218 17.01 -7.61 -2.96
C HIS A 218 16.60 -7.30 -1.52
N SER A 219 15.44 -7.78 -1.11
CA SER A 219 14.89 -7.51 0.23
C SER A 219 13.81 -8.52 0.59
N ILE A 220 13.55 -8.68 1.89
CA ILE A 220 12.40 -9.40 2.41
C ILE A 220 11.54 -8.48 3.26
N GLU A 221 10.23 -8.46 2.96
CA GLU A 221 9.21 -7.67 3.63
C GLU A 221 8.65 -8.48 4.80
N GLN A 222 8.64 -7.89 6.00
CA GLN A 222 8.08 -8.40 7.25
C GLN A 222 8.31 -9.91 7.46
N PRO A 223 9.55 -10.34 7.75
CA PRO A 223 9.85 -11.77 7.89
C PRO A 223 9.14 -12.42 9.08
N VAL A 224 9.06 -11.73 10.21
CA VAL A 224 8.38 -12.17 11.42
C VAL A 224 7.20 -11.27 11.76
N SER A 225 6.32 -11.71 12.67
CA SER A 225 5.14 -10.95 13.08
C SER A 225 5.46 -9.53 13.56
N ALA A 226 4.54 -8.60 13.33
CA ALA A 226 4.64 -7.26 13.88
C ALA A 226 4.68 -7.32 15.42
N GLY A 227 5.55 -6.52 16.05
CA GLY A 227 5.74 -6.55 17.50
C GLY A 227 6.61 -7.70 18.02
N SER A 228 7.19 -8.54 17.14
CA SER A 228 8.15 -9.56 17.56
C SER A 228 9.32 -8.96 18.31
N PRO A 229 9.69 -9.50 19.48
CA PRO A 229 10.86 -9.05 20.23
C PRO A 229 12.19 -9.33 19.51
N SER A 230 12.19 -10.23 18.52
CA SER A 230 13.38 -10.60 17.73
C SER A 230 13.61 -9.67 16.53
N LEU A 231 12.71 -8.71 16.28
CA LEU A 231 12.72 -7.91 15.05
C LEU A 231 14.01 -7.08 14.89
N ASP A 232 14.52 -6.47 15.98
CA ASP A 232 15.76 -5.70 15.96
C ASP A 232 16.98 -6.59 15.66
N GLN A 233 17.03 -7.78 16.25
CA GLN A 233 18.07 -8.75 15.97
C GLN A 233 18.03 -9.19 14.50
N ILE A 234 16.84 -9.52 13.99
CA ILE A 234 16.64 -9.93 12.59
C ILE A 234 17.07 -8.81 11.65
N CYS A 235 16.67 -7.56 11.89
CA CYS A 235 17.08 -6.43 11.05
C CYS A 235 18.61 -6.21 11.07
N ARG A 236 19.27 -6.44 12.20
CA ARG A 236 20.71 -6.24 12.37
C ARG A 236 21.56 -7.38 11.79
N GLU A 237 21.12 -8.63 11.94
CA GLU A 237 21.93 -9.82 11.65
C GLU A 237 21.56 -10.49 10.31
N SER A 238 20.44 -10.11 9.70
CA SER A 238 20.03 -10.64 8.40
C SER A 238 21.05 -10.29 7.31
N PRO A 239 21.45 -11.28 6.51
CA PRO A 239 22.29 -11.03 5.33
C PRO A 239 21.49 -10.48 4.14
N ILE A 240 20.16 -10.40 4.25
CA ILE A 240 19.25 -9.82 3.26
C ILE A 240 18.63 -8.56 3.88
N ASP A 241 18.49 -7.50 3.10
CA ASP A 241 17.89 -6.25 3.55
C ASP A 241 16.42 -6.46 3.98
N ILE A 242 16.08 -6.01 5.19
CA ILE A 242 14.73 -6.12 5.76
C ILE A 242 13.91 -4.87 5.42
N ALA A 243 12.64 -5.09 5.05
CA ALA A 243 11.64 -4.05 4.87
C ALA A 243 10.48 -4.25 5.86
N LEU A 244 10.13 -3.23 6.65
CA LEU A 244 8.99 -3.29 7.57
C LEU A 244 7.72 -2.82 6.89
N ASP A 245 6.63 -3.57 7.06
CA ASP A 245 5.28 -3.30 6.55
C ASP A 245 4.27 -3.27 7.71
N GLU A 246 3.83 -4.44 8.17
CA GLU A 246 2.82 -4.57 9.21
C GLU A 246 3.24 -3.92 10.53
N SER A 247 4.53 -3.83 10.79
CA SER A 247 5.08 -3.16 11.99
C SER A 247 4.81 -1.66 12.03
N LEU A 248 4.39 -1.03 10.93
CA LEU A 248 4.05 0.40 10.88
C LEU A 248 2.59 0.68 11.21
N ILE A 249 1.72 -0.35 11.13
CA ILE A 249 0.27 -0.18 11.25
C ILE A 249 -0.09 0.23 12.70
N GLY A 250 -0.90 1.28 12.82
CA GLY A 250 -1.36 1.81 14.11
C GLY A 250 -0.34 2.69 14.83
N ILE A 251 0.84 2.90 14.26
CA ILE A 251 1.88 3.73 14.86
C ILE A 251 1.92 5.09 14.17
N HIS A 252 1.86 6.17 14.95
CA HIS A 252 2.09 7.51 14.41
C HIS A 252 3.61 7.73 14.23
N PRO A 253 4.06 8.30 13.09
CA PRO A 253 5.51 8.41 12.81
C PRO A 253 6.30 9.24 13.82
N THR A 254 5.70 10.29 14.40
CA THR A 254 6.41 11.26 15.26
C THR A 254 5.83 11.42 16.66
N LYS A 255 4.60 10.95 16.91
CA LYS A 255 3.92 11.06 18.21
C LYS A 255 3.91 9.68 18.88
N ASP A 256 4.12 9.64 20.18
CA ASP A 256 3.83 8.44 20.97
C ASP A 256 2.31 8.31 21.09
N GLY A 257 1.77 7.25 20.49
CA GLY A 257 0.35 6.96 20.50
C GLY A 257 -0.07 6.17 21.75
N CYS A 258 -1.29 5.68 21.75
CA CYS A 258 -1.86 4.87 22.84
C CYS A 258 -1.06 3.57 23.10
N TYR A 259 -0.20 3.15 22.20
CA TYR A 259 0.71 2.02 22.36
C TYR A 259 2.07 2.41 22.97
N GLY A 260 2.28 3.68 23.34
CA GLY A 260 3.52 4.16 23.97
C GLY A 260 4.76 4.15 23.07
N GLN A 261 4.59 4.07 21.76
CA GLN A 261 5.69 4.03 20.80
C GLN A 261 5.39 4.91 19.58
N SER A 262 6.39 5.67 19.13
CA SER A 262 6.35 6.40 17.85
C SER A 262 7.10 5.64 16.76
N GLY A 263 6.80 5.97 15.50
CA GLY A 263 7.55 5.44 14.36
C GLY A 263 9.03 5.75 14.42
N SER A 264 9.40 6.94 14.94
CA SER A 264 10.79 7.32 15.14
C SER A 264 11.52 6.38 16.11
N SER A 265 10.89 6.02 17.24
CA SER A 265 11.45 5.07 18.19
C SER A 265 11.50 3.65 17.64
N LEU A 266 10.46 3.20 16.93
CA LEU A 266 10.44 1.92 16.24
C LEU A 266 11.61 1.78 15.26
N LEU A 267 11.80 2.77 14.37
CA LEU A 267 12.86 2.70 13.38
C LEU A 267 14.25 2.79 13.99
N SER A 268 14.43 3.57 15.06
CA SER A 268 15.70 3.65 15.79
C SER A 268 16.05 2.34 16.50
N TRP A 269 15.06 1.60 16.97
CA TRP A 269 15.23 0.30 17.59
C TRP A 269 15.47 -0.79 16.55
N ALA A 270 14.57 -0.98 15.61
CA ALA A 270 14.61 -2.08 14.63
C ALA A 270 15.70 -1.88 13.57
N ARG A 271 15.97 -0.65 13.13
CA ARG A 271 16.96 -0.30 12.10
C ARG A 271 16.82 -1.08 10.80
N PRO A 272 15.62 -1.13 10.20
CA PRO A 272 15.43 -1.82 8.93
C PRO A 272 16.17 -1.08 7.80
N LYS A 273 16.38 -1.75 6.67
CA LYS A 273 16.89 -1.09 5.47
C LYS A 273 15.81 -0.30 4.74
N TYR A 274 14.57 -0.79 4.78
CA TYR A 274 13.43 -0.19 4.09
C TYR A 274 12.18 -0.19 4.97
N ILE A 275 11.23 0.69 4.61
CA ILE A 275 9.84 0.66 5.08
C ILE A 275 8.89 0.63 3.90
N ILE A 276 7.75 -0.03 4.09
CA ILE A 276 6.67 -0.14 3.11
C ILE A 276 5.56 0.81 3.50
N LEU A 277 5.19 1.70 2.59
CA LEU A 277 4.17 2.70 2.87
C LEU A 277 2.86 2.34 2.16
N LYS A 278 1.84 2.06 2.95
CA LYS A 278 0.47 1.80 2.51
C LYS A 278 -0.46 2.89 3.07
N PRO A 279 -0.63 4.03 2.38
CA PRO A 279 -1.36 5.18 2.92
C PRO A 279 -2.74 4.85 3.49
N THR A 280 -3.46 3.89 2.91
CA THR A 280 -4.75 3.41 3.43
C THR A 280 -4.64 2.81 4.83
N LEU A 281 -3.58 2.06 5.12
CA LEU A 281 -3.35 1.44 6.43
C LEU A 281 -2.70 2.41 7.42
N LEU A 282 -1.98 3.41 6.91
CA LEU A 282 -1.25 4.40 7.69
C LEU A 282 -2.09 5.64 8.04
N GLY A 283 -3.29 5.79 7.46
CA GLY A 283 -4.17 6.90 7.78
C GLY A 283 -4.10 8.10 6.82
N GLY A 284 -3.29 8.04 5.76
CA GLY A 284 -3.26 9.11 4.76
C GLY A 284 -1.90 9.33 4.11
N THR A 285 -1.89 10.14 3.06
CA THR A 285 -0.65 10.50 2.37
C THR A 285 0.21 11.47 3.19
N ASP A 286 -0.38 12.30 4.02
CA ASP A 286 0.30 13.19 4.97
C ASP A 286 1.02 12.40 6.07
N ILE A 287 0.40 11.35 6.60
CA ILE A 287 1.03 10.44 7.56
C ILE A 287 2.18 9.67 6.88
N ALA A 288 1.97 9.23 5.64
CA ALA A 288 3.04 8.59 4.86
C ALA A 288 4.21 9.56 4.57
N ASP A 289 3.95 10.85 4.32
CA ASP A 289 4.97 11.89 4.21
C ASP A 289 5.79 12.04 5.51
N ALA A 290 5.12 12.00 6.67
CA ALA A 290 5.79 12.04 7.96
C ALA A 290 6.67 10.78 8.19
N TRP A 291 6.24 9.59 7.76
CA TRP A 291 7.06 8.38 7.76
C TRP A 291 8.30 8.53 6.88
N ILE A 292 8.18 9.09 5.68
CA ILE A 292 9.33 9.37 4.80
C ILE A 292 10.33 10.30 5.49
N GLN A 293 9.85 11.34 6.17
CA GLN A 293 10.73 12.27 6.89
C GLN A 293 11.51 11.58 8.03
N VAL A 294 10.84 10.74 8.80
CA VAL A 294 11.47 9.97 9.89
C VAL A 294 12.48 8.96 9.34
N ALA A 295 12.11 8.21 8.29
CA ALA A 295 12.97 7.24 7.63
C ALA A 295 14.21 7.89 7.02
N SER A 296 14.04 9.02 6.33
CA SER A 296 15.13 9.76 5.68
C SER A 296 16.18 10.24 6.68
N LYS A 297 15.77 10.69 7.88
CA LYS A 297 16.70 11.09 8.96
C LYS A 297 17.58 9.93 9.46
N GLN A 298 17.15 8.70 9.23
CA GLN A 298 17.84 7.48 9.64
C GLN A 298 18.47 6.71 8.48
N ASN A 299 18.49 7.28 7.26
CA ASN A 299 18.98 6.66 6.03
C ASN A 299 18.24 5.36 5.66
N ILE A 300 16.95 5.28 5.99
CA ILE A 300 16.07 4.15 5.67
C ILE A 300 15.33 4.48 4.36
N GLY A 301 15.42 3.56 3.39
CA GLY A 301 14.71 3.67 2.12
C GLY A 301 13.22 3.32 2.26
N TRP A 302 12.44 3.60 1.21
CA TRP A 302 11.02 3.27 1.21
C TRP A 302 10.49 3.03 -0.20
N TRP A 303 9.40 2.29 -0.30
CA TRP A 303 8.52 2.29 -1.46
C TRP A 303 7.07 2.15 -1.00
N SER A 304 6.15 2.56 -1.87
CA SER A 304 4.72 2.44 -1.59
C SER A 304 4.13 1.16 -2.18
N THR A 305 3.17 0.60 -1.48
CA THR A 305 2.41 -0.57 -1.91
C THR A 305 0.92 -0.32 -1.71
N SER A 306 0.10 -0.85 -2.61
CA SER A 306 -1.36 -0.91 -2.42
C SER A 306 -1.72 -1.86 -1.28
N ALA A 307 -2.76 -1.51 -0.53
CA ALA A 307 -3.49 -2.40 0.39
C ALA A 307 -4.77 -2.97 -0.29
N LEU A 308 -4.69 -3.27 -1.57
CA LEU A 308 -5.78 -3.79 -2.40
C LEU A 308 -6.96 -2.80 -2.54
N GLU A 309 -6.65 -1.52 -2.61
CA GLU A 309 -7.65 -0.51 -2.93
C GLU A 309 -8.27 -0.76 -4.31
N GLY A 310 -9.46 -0.26 -4.53
CA GLY A 310 -10.02 -0.09 -5.85
C GLY A 310 -9.29 1.01 -6.64
N ASN A 311 -9.82 1.32 -7.80
CA ASN A 311 -9.16 2.24 -8.74
C ASN A 311 -9.04 3.68 -8.22
N VAL A 312 -9.92 4.12 -7.32
CA VAL A 312 -9.89 5.48 -6.76
C VAL A 312 -8.76 5.60 -5.73
N GLY A 313 -8.68 4.69 -4.78
CA GLY A 313 -7.60 4.67 -3.79
C GLY A 313 -6.23 4.49 -4.44
N LEU A 314 -6.12 3.55 -5.38
CA LEU A 314 -4.89 3.33 -6.14
C LEU A 314 -4.43 4.59 -6.90
N ALA A 315 -5.36 5.31 -7.55
CA ALA A 315 -5.03 6.54 -8.27
C ALA A 315 -4.57 7.67 -7.32
N ASN A 316 -5.15 7.77 -6.13
CA ASN A 316 -4.71 8.72 -5.11
C ASN A 316 -3.29 8.40 -4.62
N ILE A 317 -2.99 7.14 -4.33
CA ILE A 317 -1.64 6.70 -3.93
C ILE A 317 -0.63 6.95 -5.05
N ALA A 318 -0.97 6.60 -6.30
CA ALA A 318 -0.07 6.80 -7.44
C ALA A 318 0.28 8.28 -7.67
N GLN A 319 -0.69 9.19 -7.55
CA GLN A 319 -0.45 10.63 -7.64
C GLN A 319 0.46 11.14 -6.51
N TRP A 320 0.26 10.65 -5.27
CA TRP A 320 1.11 10.97 -4.14
C TRP A 320 2.55 10.51 -4.36
N VAL A 321 2.75 9.23 -4.70
CA VAL A 321 4.08 8.65 -4.96
C VAL A 321 4.80 9.40 -6.08
N SER A 322 4.07 9.81 -7.12
CA SER A 322 4.66 10.47 -8.29
C SER A 322 5.37 11.80 -7.97
N GLN A 323 5.01 12.45 -6.87
CA GLN A 323 5.64 13.70 -6.42
C GLN A 323 7.10 13.49 -5.99
N TYR A 324 7.42 12.29 -5.49
CA TYR A 324 8.76 11.92 -5.05
C TYR A 324 9.68 11.42 -6.18
N GLN A 325 9.13 11.16 -7.36
CA GLN A 325 9.86 10.60 -8.51
C GLN A 325 10.74 9.39 -8.13
N PRO A 326 10.17 8.34 -7.48
CA PRO A 326 10.95 7.27 -6.92
C PRO A 326 11.78 6.53 -7.99
N SER A 327 12.99 6.15 -7.63
CA SER A 327 13.86 5.33 -8.49
C SER A 327 13.53 3.84 -8.41
N MET A 328 13.01 3.38 -7.27
CA MET A 328 12.64 1.98 -7.04
C MET A 328 11.24 1.67 -7.57
N PRO A 329 11.00 0.45 -8.09
CA PRO A 329 9.66 -0.01 -8.45
C PRO A 329 8.71 -0.03 -7.25
N GLN A 330 7.48 0.44 -7.45
CA GLN A 330 6.43 0.55 -6.44
C GLN A 330 5.47 -0.63 -6.51
N GLY A 331 4.83 -0.99 -5.41
CA GLY A 331 3.85 -2.08 -5.35
C GLY A 331 2.43 -1.65 -5.77
N LEU A 332 2.27 -0.97 -6.90
CA LEU A 332 1.01 -0.35 -7.34
C LEU A 332 0.37 -1.03 -8.55
N GLY A 333 0.66 -2.31 -8.78
CA GLY A 333 0.11 -3.09 -9.90
C GLY A 333 -1.26 -3.74 -9.64
N THR A 334 -2.01 -3.33 -8.64
CA THR A 334 -3.20 -4.03 -8.12
C THR A 334 -4.53 -3.59 -8.75
N GLY A 335 -4.55 -2.57 -9.62
CA GLY A 335 -5.79 -2.05 -10.23
C GLY A 335 -6.57 -3.04 -11.12
N LEU A 336 -5.98 -4.17 -11.50
CA LEU A 336 -6.60 -5.20 -12.35
C LEU A 336 -7.03 -6.46 -11.55
N LEU A 337 -7.14 -6.38 -10.23
CA LEU A 337 -7.44 -7.54 -9.38
C LEU A 337 -8.93 -7.88 -9.29
N PHE A 338 -9.83 -6.92 -9.56
CA PHE A 338 -11.26 -7.05 -9.34
C PHE A 338 -12.03 -7.26 -10.64
N LYS A 339 -13.11 -8.08 -10.59
CA LYS A 339 -14.06 -8.28 -11.70
C LYS A 339 -14.85 -7.00 -11.99
N ASP A 340 -15.24 -6.29 -10.93
CA ASP A 340 -16.02 -5.08 -10.95
C ASP A 340 -15.40 -4.05 -10.02
N ASN A 341 -14.86 -2.97 -10.55
CA ASN A 341 -14.12 -1.94 -9.82
C ASN A 341 -14.77 -0.57 -10.04
N PHE A 342 -14.32 0.44 -9.31
CA PHE A 342 -14.59 1.83 -9.65
C PHE A 342 -13.94 2.20 -10.98
N GLN A 343 -14.36 3.36 -11.55
CA GLN A 343 -13.72 3.91 -12.75
C GLN A 343 -12.20 3.95 -12.61
N SER A 344 -11.49 3.51 -13.65
CA SER A 344 -10.02 3.48 -13.62
C SER A 344 -9.42 4.80 -14.09
N TYR A 345 -8.57 5.38 -13.28
CA TYR A 345 -7.78 6.58 -13.59
C TYR A 345 -6.30 6.24 -13.88
N THR A 346 -5.95 4.98 -13.89
CA THR A 346 -4.62 4.50 -14.19
C THR A 346 -4.66 3.31 -15.16
N ARG A 347 -3.55 3.08 -15.84
CA ARG A 347 -3.34 1.89 -16.68
C ARG A 347 -1.93 1.35 -16.56
N VAL A 348 -1.79 0.05 -16.62
CA VAL A 348 -0.49 -0.64 -16.60
C VAL A 348 -0.05 -0.95 -18.03
N VAL A 349 1.19 -0.59 -18.37
CA VAL A 349 1.83 -0.94 -19.63
C VAL A 349 3.23 -1.49 -19.33
N GLY A 350 3.43 -2.79 -19.52
CA GLY A 350 4.65 -3.48 -19.08
C GLY A 350 4.80 -3.37 -17.56
N ASP A 351 5.95 -2.90 -17.10
CA ASP A 351 6.27 -2.65 -15.70
C ASP A 351 5.99 -1.21 -15.24
N THR A 352 5.10 -0.51 -15.93
CA THR A 352 4.90 0.92 -15.70
C THR A 352 3.42 1.25 -15.54
N LEU A 353 3.09 1.95 -14.45
CA LEU A 353 1.76 2.51 -14.18
C LEU A 353 1.69 3.92 -14.76
N TRP A 354 0.68 4.19 -15.56
CA TRP A 354 0.41 5.47 -16.20
C TRP A 354 -0.88 6.09 -15.71
N PHE A 355 -0.92 7.41 -15.59
CA PHE A 355 -2.18 8.12 -15.39
C PHE A 355 -2.99 8.12 -16.68
N ASN A 356 -4.33 7.93 -16.57
CA ASN A 356 -5.23 7.83 -17.70
C ASN A 356 -6.20 9.01 -17.72
N HIS A 357 -5.97 9.98 -18.61
CA HIS A 357 -6.83 11.15 -18.76
C HIS A 357 -8.18 10.84 -19.42
N ASN A 358 -8.27 9.75 -20.19
CA ASN A 358 -9.44 9.36 -20.95
C ASN A 358 -10.29 8.33 -20.19
N ALA A 359 -10.29 8.37 -18.88
CA ALA A 359 -11.16 7.55 -18.06
C ALA A 359 -12.62 7.91 -18.39
N SER A 360 -13.28 7.07 -19.19
CA SER A 360 -14.68 7.21 -19.64
C SER A 360 -15.59 6.36 -18.77
#